data_1777cae35e0731b85f86bb1d66917010
#
_entry.id   1777cae35e0731b85f86bb1d66917010
#
_cell.length_a   1.000
_cell.length_b   1.000
_cell.length_c   1.000
_cell.angle_alpha   90.00
_cell.angle_beta   90.00
_cell.angle_gamma   90.00
#
_symmetry.space_group_name_H-M   'P 1'
#
loop_
_entity.id
_entity.type
_entity.pdbx_description
1 polymer ?
#
loop_
_entity_poly.entity_id
_entity_poly.type
_entity_poly.pdbx_seq_one_letter_code
_entity_poly.pdbx_strand_id
1 'polypeptide(L)' 'DIGAAEYIHSQLIAQRTAGCAIVMISEDLDEILGLADRIAVMFEGKIVTIIDRADATKEQLGLAMAGAG' A
#
# COMPACT_ATOMS: atom_id res chain seq x y z
N ASP A 1 11.44 -12.34 -8.59
CA ASP A 1 10.68 -13.27 -9.44
C ASP A 1 9.21 -12.85 -9.49
N ILE A 2 8.73 -12.56 -10.68
CA ILE A 2 7.35 -12.10 -10.91
C ILE A 2 6.34 -13.16 -10.46
N GLY A 3 6.59 -14.43 -10.72
CA GLY A 3 5.68 -15.49 -10.30
C GLY A 3 5.56 -15.63 -8.79
N ALA A 4 6.67 -15.46 -8.07
CA ALA A 4 6.67 -15.50 -6.62
C ALA A 4 5.91 -14.31 -6.05
N ALA A 5 6.08 -13.11 -6.62
CA ALA A 5 5.35 -11.92 -6.17
C ALA A 5 3.84 -12.09 -6.39
N GLU A 6 3.43 -12.58 -7.54
CA GLU A 6 2.01 -12.83 -7.82
C GLU A 6 1.40 -13.84 -6.86
N TYR A 7 2.14 -14.90 -6.54
CA TYR A 7 1.69 -15.89 -5.56
C TYR A 7 1.48 -15.26 -4.17
N ILE A 8 2.44 -14.48 -3.72
CA ILE A 8 2.36 -13.80 -2.42
C ILE A 8 1.16 -12.85 -2.40
N HIS A 9 0.98 -12.05 -3.46
CA HIS A 9 -0.15 -11.13 -3.57
C HIS A 9 -1.49 -11.87 -3.52
N SER A 10 -1.61 -13.00 -4.19
CA SER A 10 -2.84 -13.79 -4.16
C SER A 10 -3.13 -14.36 -2.77
N GLN A 11 -2.09 -14.74 -2.01
CA GLN A 11 -2.26 -15.21 -0.64
C GLN A 11 -2.72 -14.07 0.29
N LEU A 12 -2.19 -12.87 0.11
CA LEU A 12 -2.62 -11.71 0.89
C LEU A 12 -4.09 -11.39 0.64
N ILE A 13 -4.52 -11.40 -0.60
CA ILE A 13 -5.92 -11.16 -0.96
C ILE A 13 -6.82 -12.25 -0.38
N ALA A 14 -6.40 -13.51 -0.43
CA ALA A 14 -7.16 -14.62 0.13
C ALA A 14 -7.35 -14.48 1.65
N GLN A 15 -6.29 -14.09 2.37
CA GLN A 15 -6.38 -13.86 3.81
C GLN A 15 -7.30 -12.69 4.14
N ARG A 16 -7.22 -11.60 3.37
CA ARG A 16 -8.12 -10.46 3.55
C ARG A 16 -9.58 -10.87 3.36
N THR A 17 -9.85 -11.63 2.31
CA THR A 17 -11.21 -12.12 2.01
C THR A 17 -11.72 -13.05 3.13
N ALA A 18 -10.83 -13.77 3.79
CA ALA A 18 -11.16 -14.62 4.94
C ALA A 18 -11.35 -13.84 6.25
N GLY A 19 -11.22 -12.53 6.22
CA GLY A 19 -11.46 -11.68 7.39
C GLY A 19 -10.21 -11.29 8.19
N CYS A 20 -9.00 -11.58 7.68
CA CYS A 20 -7.76 -11.19 8.35
C CYS A 20 -7.44 -9.72 8.14
N ALA A 21 -6.98 -9.05 9.19
CA ALA A 21 -6.38 -7.73 9.07
C ALA A 21 -4.92 -7.90 8.69
N ILE A 22 -4.48 -7.17 7.67
CA ILE A 22 -3.13 -7.29 7.12
C ILE A 22 -2.47 -5.92 7.08
N VAL A 23 -1.20 -5.84 7.56
CA VAL A 23 -0.36 -4.66 7.39
C VAL A 23 0.77 -5.04 6.44
N MET A 24 0.93 -4.27 5.37
CA MET A 24 1.98 -4.46 4.39
C MET A 24 2.82 -3.19 4.31
N ILE A 25 4.13 -3.34 4.26
CA ILE A 25 5.05 -2.22 4.11
C ILE A 25 5.79 -2.39 2.79
N SER A 26 5.74 -1.38 1.94
CA SER A 26 6.37 -1.43 0.63
C SER A 26 6.72 -0.03 0.14
N GLU A 27 7.74 0.07 -0.70
CA GLU A 27 8.09 1.29 -1.42
C GLU A 27 7.56 1.26 -2.86
N ASP A 28 7.01 0.13 -3.29
CA ASP A 28 6.46 -0.04 -4.63
C ASP A 28 5.01 0.45 -4.65
N LEU A 29 4.78 1.59 -5.27
CA LEU A 29 3.46 2.21 -5.33
C LEU A 29 2.45 1.37 -6.11
N ASP A 30 2.87 0.67 -7.14
CA ASP A 30 1.98 -0.19 -7.90
C ASP A 30 1.49 -1.37 -7.06
N GLU A 31 2.37 -1.95 -6.23
CA GLU A 31 2.01 -3.00 -5.30
C GLU A 31 1.01 -2.51 -4.26
N ILE A 32 1.28 -1.36 -3.66
CA ILE A 32 0.40 -0.76 -2.66
C ILE A 32 -0.97 -0.45 -3.26
N LEU A 33 -1.01 0.19 -4.42
CA LEU A 33 -2.26 0.55 -5.09
C LEU A 33 -3.05 -0.68 -5.54
N GLY A 34 -2.38 -1.80 -5.79
CA GLY A 34 -3.03 -3.04 -6.20
C GLY A 34 -3.60 -3.86 -5.05
N LEU A 35 -3.13 -3.66 -3.81
CA LEU A 35 -3.46 -4.54 -2.70
C LEU A 35 -4.12 -3.85 -1.50
N ALA A 36 -3.77 -2.60 -1.23
CA ALA A 36 -4.20 -1.94 0.00
C ALA A 36 -5.62 -1.41 -0.08
N ASP A 37 -6.34 -1.46 1.04
CA ASP A 37 -7.63 -0.80 1.19
C ASP A 37 -7.44 0.62 1.71
N ARG A 38 -6.45 0.80 2.58
CA ARG A 38 -6.04 2.11 3.12
C ARG A 38 -4.53 2.21 3.08
N ILE A 39 -4.04 3.41 2.83
CA ILE A 39 -2.61 3.64 2.66
C ILE A 39 -2.16 4.71 3.64
N ALA A 40 -1.19 4.36 4.48
CA ALA A 40 -0.54 5.30 5.38
C ALA A 40 0.83 5.64 4.80
N VAL A 41 1.11 6.92 4.60
CA VAL A 41 2.40 7.38 4.09
C VAL A 41 3.25 7.85 5.25
N MET A 42 4.48 7.33 5.32
CA MET A 42 5.44 7.71 6.36
C MET A 42 6.56 8.57 5.80
N PHE A 43 6.96 9.56 6.58
CA PHE A 43 8.10 10.40 6.26
C PHE A 43 8.81 10.79 7.56
N GLU A 44 10.10 10.52 7.60
CA GLU A 44 10.95 10.79 8.77
C GLU A 44 10.39 10.24 10.09
N GLY A 45 9.91 9.00 10.05
CA GLY A 45 9.43 8.30 11.22
C GLY A 45 8.01 8.66 11.67
N LYS A 46 7.30 9.44 10.87
CA LYS A 46 5.93 9.86 11.19
C LYS A 46 4.96 9.52 10.06
N ILE A 47 3.73 9.22 10.42
CA ILE A 47 2.66 9.08 9.44
C ILE A 47 2.19 10.48 9.08
N VAL A 48 2.37 10.86 7.82
CA VAL A 48 2.02 12.21 7.35
C VAL A 48 0.63 12.28 6.76
N THR A 49 0.10 11.16 6.28
CA THR A 49 -1.28 11.10 5.77
C THR A 49 -1.78 9.66 5.74
N ILE A 50 -3.08 9.49 5.82
CA ILE A 50 -3.76 8.21 5.63
C ILE A 50 -4.86 8.44 4.60
N ILE A 51 -4.85 7.66 3.53
CA ILE A 51 -5.74 7.85 2.39
C ILE A 51 -6.42 6.53 2.06
N ASP A 52 -7.73 6.55 1.81
CA ASP A 52 -8.43 5.38 1.32
C ASP A 52 -7.99 5.08 -0.12
N ARG A 53 -7.92 3.81 -0.47
CA ARG A 53 -7.45 3.40 -1.80
C ARG A 53 -8.22 4.10 -2.92
N ALA A 54 -9.52 4.29 -2.76
CA ALA A 54 -10.37 4.92 -3.76
C ALA A 54 -9.96 6.37 -4.08
N ASP A 55 -9.33 7.04 -3.11
CA ASP A 55 -8.92 8.45 -3.25
C ASP A 55 -7.43 8.61 -3.55
N ALA A 56 -6.67 7.50 -3.53
CA ALA A 56 -5.23 7.54 -3.68
C ALA A 56 -4.81 7.54 -5.15
N THR A 57 -3.86 8.41 -5.49
CA THR A 57 -3.21 8.42 -6.79
C THR A 57 -1.71 8.21 -6.60
N LYS A 58 -1.05 7.67 -7.62
CA LYS A 58 0.39 7.45 -7.60
C LYS A 58 1.15 8.77 -7.40
N GLU A 59 0.69 9.83 -8.03
CA GLU A 59 1.29 11.17 -7.91
C GLU A 59 1.18 11.71 -6.50
N GLN A 60 0.02 11.60 -5.91
CA GLN A 60 -0.24 12.06 -4.54
C GLN A 60 0.63 11.30 -3.53
N LEU A 61 0.71 9.99 -3.67
CA LEU A 61 1.54 9.16 -2.79
C LEU A 61 3.01 9.50 -2.94
N GLY A 62 3.49 9.69 -4.18
CA GLY A 62 4.87 10.07 -4.43
C GLY A 62 5.23 11.39 -3.77
N LEU A 63 4.37 12.39 -3.86
CA LEU A 63 4.58 13.69 -3.22
C LEU A 63 4.62 13.56 -1.69
N ALA A 64 3.69 12.80 -1.12
CA ALA A 64 3.63 12.60 0.32
C ALA A 64 4.88 11.86 0.84
N MET A 65 5.37 10.88 0.09
CA MET A 65 6.60 10.15 0.45
C MET A 65 7.84 11.04 0.42
N ALA A 66 7.81 12.11 -0.35
CA ALA A 66 8.89 13.08 -0.40
C ALA A 66 8.72 14.22 0.61
N GLY A 67 7.69 14.14 1.45
CA GLY A 67 7.43 15.17 2.45
C GLY A 67 6.70 16.40 1.93
N ALA A 68 6.19 16.36 0.71
CA ALA A 68 5.54 17.51 0.05
C ALA A 68 4.02 17.45 0.09
N GLY A 69 3.48 16.46 0.76
CA GLY A 69 2.05 16.25 0.79
C GLY A 69 1.29 17.04 1.87
#